data_1d0122f247371b07e59582aacefe4f06
#
_entry.id   1d0122f247371b07e59582aacefe4f06
#
_cell.length_a   1.000
_cell.length_b   1.000
_cell.length_c   1.000
_cell.angle_alpha   90.00
_cell.angle_beta   90.00
_cell.angle_gamma   90.00
#
_symmetry.space_group_name_H-M   'P 1'
#
loop_
_entity.id
_entity.type
_entity.pdbx_description
1 polymer ?
#
loop_
_entity_poly.entity_id
_entity_poly.type
_entity_poly.pdbx_seq_one_letter_code
_entity_poly.pdbx_strand_id
1 'polypeptide(L)'
;MKIDFVKREKDFLRVSGTEAESYLQGQLSQDIEEMSDGESRFTFLLQPSGKVDAWLRITRQTQNDYLLDVDKNYGELVLARLKRFLLRTDCRVEISNYFLYTEIGNSRNENDFVDCIAIPYSWFGFEFTDYIFKSDSFSEGFNLMDDQVWKGVRIKAGIPEMGKEIDTSTIPASLGILDFSVSFTKGCYTGQELVARMDSRKGGTPYRLVKISGTSGMTASQGVLLNDGEEIGTITSEIIIDNDYFALGFLKRGVNTPTEAQIVDEDSNEKSVFVMSLEG
;
A
#
# COMPACT_ATOMS: atom_id res chain seq x y z
N MET A 1 17.81 17.53 -17.52
CA MET A 1 16.35 17.32 -17.37
C MET A 1 16.10 17.34 -15.86
N LYS A 2 15.22 18.20 -15.36
CA LYS A 2 14.87 18.18 -13.93
C LYS A 2 14.06 16.91 -13.68
N ILE A 3 14.36 16.22 -12.60
CA ILE A 3 13.67 14.99 -12.21
C ILE A 3 12.53 15.37 -11.31
N ASP A 4 11.41 14.71 -11.55
CA ASP A 4 10.16 14.98 -10.87
C ASP A 4 10.03 14.05 -9.67
N PHE A 5 9.89 14.62 -8.49
CA PHE A 5 9.65 13.92 -7.24
C PHE A 5 8.31 14.30 -6.65
N VAL A 6 7.69 13.36 -5.96
CA VAL A 6 6.52 13.64 -5.13
C VAL A 6 6.91 13.44 -3.66
N LYS A 7 6.66 14.44 -2.84
CA LYS A 7 6.76 14.28 -1.37
C LYS A 7 5.55 13.52 -0.88
N ARG A 8 5.78 12.40 -0.19
CA ARG A 8 4.70 11.61 0.38
C ARG A 8 4.70 11.75 1.89
N GLU A 9 3.55 12.04 2.45
CA GLU A 9 3.39 12.06 3.90
C GLU A 9 3.24 10.65 4.45
N LYS A 10 4.18 10.24 5.31
CA LYS A 10 4.21 8.95 5.99
C LYS A 10 4.51 9.15 7.47
N ASP A 11 4.04 8.24 8.28
CA ASP A 11 4.51 8.08 9.65
C ASP A 11 5.61 7.02 9.68
N PHE A 12 6.66 7.30 10.44
CA PHE A 12 7.81 6.43 10.57
C PHE A 12 7.98 5.93 12.00
N LEU A 13 8.36 4.65 12.13
CA LEU A 13 8.72 4.05 13.41
C LEU A 13 10.08 3.37 13.28
N ARG A 14 10.89 3.48 14.32
CA ARG A 14 12.11 2.70 14.46
C ARG A 14 11.89 1.55 15.42
N VAL A 15 12.34 0.36 15.03
CA VAL A 15 12.33 -0.84 15.87
C VAL A 15 13.76 -1.31 16.03
N SER A 16 14.28 -1.36 17.26
CA SER A 16 15.68 -1.68 17.51
C SER A 16 15.85 -2.51 18.78
N GLY A 17 16.91 -3.32 18.83
CA GLY A 17 17.25 -4.18 19.96
C GLY A 17 17.72 -5.55 19.51
N THR A 18 18.35 -6.31 20.40
CA THR A 18 18.93 -7.61 20.05
C THR A 18 17.89 -8.66 19.67
N GLU A 19 16.63 -8.47 20.07
CA GLU A 19 15.51 -9.34 19.72
C GLU A 19 14.54 -8.69 18.71
N ALA A 20 14.92 -7.56 18.06
CA ALA A 20 14.04 -6.87 17.13
C ALA A 20 13.65 -7.74 15.92
N GLU A 21 14.60 -8.50 15.36
CA GLU A 21 14.37 -9.42 14.24
C GLU A 21 13.33 -10.48 14.59
N SER A 22 13.58 -11.26 15.63
CA SER A 22 12.68 -12.36 16.05
C SER A 22 11.31 -11.84 16.49
N TYR A 23 11.28 -10.67 17.13
CA TYR A 23 10.03 -10.01 17.50
C TYR A 23 9.20 -9.64 16.27
N LEU A 24 9.80 -8.92 15.30
CA LEU A 24 9.12 -8.51 14.07
C LEU A 24 8.73 -9.71 13.21
N GLN A 25 9.54 -10.77 13.20
CA GLN A 25 9.23 -12.03 12.53
C GLN A 25 7.89 -12.62 13.03
N GLY A 26 7.59 -12.54 14.31
CA GLY A 26 6.32 -13.01 14.88
C GLY A 26 5.13 -12.04 14.73
N GLN A 27 5.36 -10.77 14.39
CA GLN A 27 4.31 -9.76 14.29
C GLN A 27 3.86 -9.47 12.86
N LEU A 28 4.77 -9.52 11.89
CA LEU A 28 4.56 -9.11 10.50
C LEU A 28 4.37 -10.30 9.59
N SER A 29 3.62 -10.12 8.49
CA SER A 29 3.31 -11.20 7.54
C SER A 29 4.46 -11.53 6.58
N GLN A 30 5.46 -10.67 6.45
CA GLN A 30 6.63 -10.87 5.59
C GLN A 30 7.77 -11.55 6.36
N ASP A 31 8.67 -12.21 5.65
CA ASP A 31 9.84 -12.84 6.25
C ASP A 31 10.92 -11.79 6.55
N ILE A 32 11.17 -11.58 7.85
CA ILE A 32 12.11 -10.57 8.34
C ILE A 32 13.51 -11.16 8.51
N GLU A 33 13.59 -12.45 8.86
CA GLU A 33 14.86 -13.15 9.07
C GLU A 33 15.66 -13.30 7.77
N GLU A 34 14.98 -13.43 6.63
CA GLU A 34 15.62 -13.52 5.31
C GLU A 34 15.99 -12.16 4.69
N MET A 35 15.67 -11.03 5.35
CA MET A 35 16.04 -9.71 4.82
C MET A 35 17.53 -9.44 4.94
N SER A 36 18.11 -8.88 3.89
CA SER A 36 19.46 -8.31 3.90
C SER A 36 19.48 -6.87 4.41
N ASP A 37 20.62 -6.39 4.91
CA ASP A 37 20.79 -4.99 5.28
C ASP A 37 20.55 -4.08 4.04
N GLY A 38 19.74 -3.04 4.21
CA GLY A 38 19.27 -2.15 3.15
C GLY A 38 18.01 -2.64 2.41
N GLU A 39 17.59 -3.89 2.58
CA GLU A 39 16.40 -4.44 1.92
C GLU A 39 15.11 -3.89 2.54
N SER A 40 14.11 -3.70 1.68
CA SER A 40 12.78 -3.25 2.06
C SER A 40 11.70 -4.19 1.53
N ARG A 41 10.68 -4.45 2.35
CA ARG A 41 9.53 -5.30 1.98
C ARG A 41 8.22 -4.67 2.44
N PHE A 42 7.19 -4.75 1.61
CA PHE A 42 5.82 -4.47 2.06
C PHE A 42 5.32 -5.62 2.92
N THR A 43 4.52 -5.30 3.93
CA THR A 43 4.04 -6.30 4.89
C THR A 43 2.73 -5.86 5.54
N PHE A 44 1.99 -6.82 6.07
CA PHE A 44 0.83 -6.55 6.93
C PHE A 44 1.19 -6.72 8.40
N LEU A 45 0.67 -5.83 9.21
CA LEU A 45 0.45 -6.03 10.64
C LEU A 45 -1.01 -6.45 10.80
N LEU A 46 -1.25 -7.68 11.28
CA LEU A 46 -2.58 -8.26 11.33
C LEU A 46 -3.13 -8.35 12.77
N GLN A 47 -4.45 -8.30 12.85
CA GLN A 47 -5.20 -8.69 14.03
C GLN A 47 -5.10 -10.22 14.25
N PRO A 48 -5.33 -10.73 15.46
CA PRO A 48 -5.46 -12.16 15.69
C PRO A 48 -6.56 -12.82 14.83
N SER A 49 -7.59 -12.05 14.45
CA SER A 49 -8.64 -12.48 13.51
C SER A 49 -8.15 -12.64 12.06
N GLY A 50 -6.93 -12.17 11.73
CA GLY A 50 -6.35 -12.16 10.40
C GLY A 50 -6.79 -10.97 9.51
N LYS A 51 -7.57 -10.02 10.05
CA LYS A 51 -7.87 -8.76 9.38
C LYS A 51 -6.70 -7.79 9.50
N VAL A 52 -6.67 -6.76 8.66
CA VAL A 52 -5.58 -5.78 8.65
C VAL A 52 -5.70 -4.82 9.84
N ASP A 53 -4.61 -4.65 10.61
CA ASP A 53 -4.41 -3.49 11.48
C ASP A 53 -3.70 -2.38 10.72
N ALA A 54 -2.64 -2.73 9.99
CA ALA A 54 -1.94 -1.81 9.10
C ALA A 54 -1.28 -2.55 7.92
N TRP A 55 -1.18 -1.87 6.79
CA TRP A 55 -0.30 -2.21 5.69
C TRP A 55 0.86 -1.21 5.69
N LEU A 56 2.08 -1.70 5.72
CA LEU A 56 3.27 -0.89 5.93
C LEU A 56 4.46 -1.47 5.17
N ARG A 57 5.54 -0.72 5.09
CA ARG A 57 6.82 -1.21 4.59
C ARG A 57 7.81 -1.28 5.73
N ILE A 58 8.62 -2.34 5.75
CA ILE A 58 9.74 -2.52 6.64
C ILE A 58 11.05 -2.43 5.85
N THR A 59 12.00 -1.67 6.36
CA THR A 59 13.37 -1.57 5.83
C THR A 59 14.35 -2.01 6.90
N ARG A 60 15.17 -3.03 6.61
CA ARG A 60 16.24 -3.45 7.49
C ARG A 60 17.43 -2.51 7.34
N GLN A 61 17.79 -1.77 8.38
CA GLN A 61 18.98 -0.92 8.39
C GLN A 61 20.22 -1.73 8.79
N THR A 62 20.08 -2.54 9.81
CA THR A 62 21.04 -3.57 10.27
C THR A 62 20.27 -4.71 10.92
N GLN A 63 20.96 -5.78 11.32
CA GLN A 63 20.34 -6.94 11.98
C GLN A 63 19.45 -6.57 13.18
N ASN A 64 19.76 -5.49 13.89
CA ASN A 64 19.06 -5.09 15.11
C ASN A 64 18.35 -3.74 14.99
N ASP A 65 18.17 -3.23 13.77
CA ASP A 65 17.63 -1.89 13.53
C ASP A 65 16.78 -1.86 12.26
N TYR A 66 15.50 -1.58 12.42
CA TYR A 66 14.50 -1.58 11.37
C TYR A 66 13.75 -0.26 11.33
N LEU A 67 13.46 0.24 10.14
CA LEU A 67 12.58 1.36 9.91
C LEU A 67 11.27 0.85 9.32
N LEU A 68 10.15 1.26 9.91
CA LEU A 68 8.82 1.02 9.39
C LEU A 68 8.26 2.32 8.83
N ASP A 69 7.63 2.29 7.67
CA ASP A 69 6.84 3.41 7.16
C ASP A 69 5.41 2.98 6.86
N VAL A 70 4.45 3.76 7.29
CA VAL A 70 3.02 3.56 7.13
C VAL A 70 2.34 4.85 6.68
N ASP A 71 1.17 4.76 6.09
CA ASP A 71 0.42 5.94 5.68
C ASP A 71 0.19 6.89 6.86
N LYS A 72 0.15 8.19 6.56
CA LYS A 72 0.01 9.26 7.55
C LYS A 72 -1.20 9.03 8.46
N ASN A 73 -1.04 9.33 9.77
CA ASN A 73 -2.01 9.14 10.85
C ASN A 73 -2.19 7.68 11.32
N TYR A 74 -1.41 6.73 10.82
CA TYR A 74 -1.45 5.33 11.27
C TYR A 74 -0.26 4.91 12.14
N GLY A 75 0.75 5.77 12.31
CA GLY A 75 1.94 5.49 13.11
C GLY A 75 1.64 5.17 14.57
N GLU A 76 0.77 5.93 15.22
CA GLU A 76 0.37 5.70 16.61
C GLU A 76 -0.39 4.37 16.77
N LEU A 77 -1.22 3.98 15.80
CA LEU A 77 -1.91 2.69 15.80
C LEU A 77 -0.87 1.56 15.73
N VAL A 78 0.08 1.63 14.81
CA VAL A 78 1.17 0.66 14.67
C VAL A 78 2.01 0.59 15.94
N LEU A 79 2.40 1.75 16.51
CA LEU A 79 3.13 1.84 17.77
C LEU A 79 2.41 1.13 18.92
N ALA A 80 1.14 1.47 19.12
CA ALA A 80 0.33 0.88 20.19
C ALA A 80 0.17 -0.63 20.00
N ARG A 81 -0.06 -1.09 18.76
CA ARG A 81 -0.22 -2.50 18.44
C ARG A 81 1.07 -3.30 18.66
N LEU A 82 2.21 -2.78 18.24
CA LEU A 82 3.51 -3.42 18.49
C LEU A 82 3.83 -3.42 19.99
N LYS A 83 3.74 -2.29 20.69
CA LYS A 83 4.03 -2.21 22.14
C LYS A 83 3.20 -3.19 22.99
N ARG A 84 2.00 -3.52 22.57
CA ARG A 84 1.12 -4.46 23.29
C ARG A 84 1.74 -5.86 23.45
N PHE A 85 2.62 -6.27 22.54
CA PHE A 85 3.24 -7.59 22.52
C PHE A 85 4.73 -7.58 22.88
N LEU A 86 5.27 -6.44 23.32
CA LEU A 86 6.65 -6.27 23.75
C LEU A 86 6.93 -6.72 25.20
N LEU A 87 6.34 -7.84 25.63
CA LEU A 87 6.52 -8.31 27.00
C LEU A 87 7.86 -9.08 27.15
N ARG A 88 8.80 -8.53 27.92
CA ARG A 88 10.11 -9.14 28.26
C ARG A 88 11.02 -9.38 27.04
N THR A 89 10.89 -8.57 26.01
CA THR A 89 11.68 -8.63 24.78
C THR A 89 12.68 -7.48 24.78
N ASP A 90 13.94 -7.73 24.48
CA ASP A 90 14.95 -6.70 24.28
C ASP A 90 14.76 -6.04 22.91
N CYS A 91 13.67 -5.31 22.82
CA CYS A 91 13.25 -4.60 21.61
C CYS A 91 12.58 -3.28 21.99
N ARG A 92 12.91 -2.22 21.30
CA ARG A 92 12.35 -0.86 21.44
C ARG A 92 11.62 -0.45 20.19
N VAL A 93 10.41 0.09 20.36
CA VAL A 93 9.60 0.65 19.27
C VAL A 93 9.30 2.11 19.59
N GLU A 94 9.64 3.02 18.70
CA GLU A 94 9.45 4.45 18.88
C GLU A 94 9.10 5.16 17.56
N ILE A 95 8.34 6.25 17.63
CA ILE A 95 8.09 7.13 16.48
C ILE A 95 9.41 7.79 16.08
N SER A 96 9.64 7.90 14.78
CA SER A 96 10.83 8.56 14.21
C SER A 96 10.42 9.58 13.16
N ASN A 97 11.24 10.59 12.98
CA ASN A 97 11.00 11.65 12.01
C ASN A 97 11.87 11.41 10.78
N TYR A 98 11.21 11.08 9.66
CA TYR A 98 11.83 10.97 8.35
C TYR A 98 10.94 11.62 7.30
N PHE A 99 11.50 11.87 6.14
CA PHE A 99 10.84 12.46 5.00
C PHE A 99 10.98 11.54 3.80
N LEU A 100 9.89 11.30 3.09
CA LEU A 100 9.84 10.40 1.95
C LEU A 100 9.55 11.17 0.67
N TYR A 101 10.39 10.94 -0.33
CA TYR A 101 10.23 11.46 -1.69
C TYR A 101 10.26 10.29 -2.66
N THR A 102 9.28 10.25 -3.55
CA THR A 102 9.15 9.19 -4.55
C THR A 102 9.49 9.75 -5.93
N GLU A 103 10.44 9.13 -6.60
CA GLU A 103 10.69 9.27 -8.03
C GLU A 103 9.79 8.30 -8.78
N ILE A 104 9.09 8.81 -9.80
CA ILE A 104 8.23 8.01 -10.66
C ILE A 104 9.01 7.68 -11.94
N GLY A 105 9.19 6.38 -12.19
CA GLY A 105 10.05 5.87 -13.26
C GLY A 105 11.43 5.47 -12.76
N ASN A 106 12.23 4.88 -13.64
CA ASN A 106 13.55 4.32 -13.30
C ASN A 106 14.62 5.12 -14.03
N SER A 107 15.06 6.23 -13.47
CA SER A 107 15.95 7.16 -14.17
C SER A 107 17.34 7.34 -13.55
N ARG A 108 17.65 6.78 -12.35
CA ARG A 108 18.90 7.10 -11.65
C ARG A 108 19.69 5.93 -11.08
N ASN A 109 20.97 6.23 -10.82
CA ASN A 109 21.83 5.42 -9.96
C ASN A 109 21.55 5.78 -8.49
N GLU A 110 21.45 4.78 -7.63
CA GLU A 110 21.20 4.86 -6.17
C GLU A 110 22.18 5.79 -5.40
N ASN A 111 23.28 6.20 -6.03
CA ASN A 111 24.36 6.99 -5.43
C ASN A 111 24.24 8.52 -5.59
N ASP A 112 23.12 9.01 -6.17
CA ASP A 112 22.98 10.44 -6.46
C ASP A 112 22.65 11.28 -5.20
N PHE A 113 22.29 10.65 -4.08
CA PHE A 113 22.01 11.30 -2.82
C PHE A 113 22.90 10.78 -1.69
N VAL A 114 23.41 11.70 -0.90
CA VAL A 114 24.16 11.40 0.31
C VAL A 114 23.20 11.36 1.50
N ASP A 115 23.41 10.43 2.42
CA ASP A 115 22.64 10.29 3.67
C ASP A 115 21.12 10.01 3.49
N CYS A 116 20.74 9.27 2.48
CA CYS A 116 19.38 8.77 2.33
C CYS A 116 19.34 7.24 2.22
N ILE A 117 18.16 6.68 2.44
CA ILE A 117 17.85 5.29 2.12
C ILE A 117 17.10 5.30 0.78
N ALA A 118 17.69 4.74 -0.28
CA ALA A 118 17.06 4.59 -1.58
C ALA A 118 16.44 3.21 -1.70
N ILE A 119 15.16 3.14 -2.08
CA ILE A 119 14.38 1.91 -2.16
C ILE A 119 13.73 1.83 -3.54
N PRO A 120 14.39 1.18 -4.52
CA PRO A 120 13.77 0.89 -5.80
C PRO A 120 12.74 -0.24 -5.65
N TYR A 121 11.60 -0.11 -6.31
CA TYR A 121 10.60 -1.16 -6.37
C TYR A 121 9.72 -1.08 -7.62
N SER A 122 9.22 -2.24 -8.05
CA SER A 122 8.24 -2.36 -9.12
C SER A 122 6.86 -2.70 -8.53
N TRP A 123 5.80 -2.16 -9.14
CA TRP A 123 4.44 -2.41 -8.74
C TRP A 123 3.54 -2.53 -9.97
N PHE A 124 3.08 -3.73 -10.30
CA PHE A 124 2.24 -4.03 -11.48
C PHE A 124 2.73 -3.32 -12.77
N GLY A 125 4.06 -3.35 -13.02
CA GLY A 125 4.67 -2.76 -14.21
C GLY A 125 4.99 -1.26 -14.12
N PHE A 126 4.72 -0.63 -12.97
CA PHE A 126 5.20 0.72 -12.65
C PHE A 126 6.50 0.62 -11.87
N GLU A 127 7.47 1.49 -12.21
CA GLU A 127 8.76 1.57 -11.54
C GLU A 127 8.81 2.81 -10.64
N PHE A 128 9.33 2.62 -9.43
CA PHE A 128 9.46 3.67 -8.43
C PHE A 128 10.80 3.58 -7.72
N THR A 129 11.29 4.73 -7.24
CA THR A 129 12.34 4.77 -6.22
C THR A 129 11.91 5.72 -5.12
N ASP A 130 11.80 5.19 -3.90
CA ASP A 130 11.55 5.97 -2.70
C ASP A 130 12.86 6.36 -2.05
N TYR A 131 13.02 7.64 -1.70
CA TYR A 131 14.16 8.18 -1.00
C TYR A 131 13.73 8.66 0.38
N ILE A 132 14.31 8.07 1.44
CA ILE A 132 13.99 8.40 2.83
C ILE A 132 15.14 9.20 3.44
N PHE A 133 14.85 10.41 3.91
CA PHE A 133 15.79 11.34 4.50
C PHE A 133 15.50 11.59 5.99
N LYS A 134 16.55 11.83 6.78
CA LYS A 134 16.43 12.26 8.19
C LYS A 134 16.06 13.73 8.35
N SER A 135 16.29 14.56 7.33
CA SER A 135 15.97 15.98 7.34
C SER A 135 15.18 16.36 6.08
N ASP A 136 14.30 17.35 6.19
CA ASP A 136 13.52 17.89 5.07
C ASP A 136 14.37 18.85 4.21
N SER A 137 15.60 18.46 3.92
CA SER A 137 16.54 19.22 3.09
C SER A 137 16.63 18.63 1.69
N PHE A 138 15.51 18.59 0.99
CA PHE A 138 15.50 18.24 -0.42
C PHE A 138 16.16 19.40 -1.18
N SER A 139 17.33 19.16 -1.77
CA SER A 139 18.21 20.22 -2.29
C SER A 139 17.65 20.95 -3.50
N GLU A 140 18.07 22.20 -3.67
CA GLU A 140 17.86 23.02 -4.87
C GLU A 140 18.27 22.24 -6.13
N GLY A 141 17.34 22.07 -7.08
CA GLY A 141 17.63 21.43 -8.38
C GLY A 141 16.63 20.33 -8.78
N PHE A 142 15.78 19.90 -7.87
CA PHE A 142 14.70 18.95 -8.15
C PHE A 142 13.38 19.66 -8.39
N ASN A 143 12.50 19.03 -9.14
CA ASN A 143 11.14 19.51 -9.35
C ASN A 143 10.22 18.72 -8.39
N LEU A 144 9.68 19.41 -7.40
CA LEU A 144 8.69 18.81 -6.50
C LEU A 144 7.32 18.96 -7.13
N MET A 145 6.70 17.85 -7.44
CA MET A 145 5.36 17.77 -8.02
C MET A 145 4.29 17.83 -6.93
N ASP A 146 3.07 18.20 -7.32
CA ASP A 146 1.89 18.20 -6.47
C ASP A 146 1.57 16.78 -5.98
N ASP A 147 0.98 16.65 -4.79
CA ASP A 147 0.54 15.39 -4.19
C ASP A 147 -0.55 14.68 -5.03
N GLN A 148 -1.34 15.44 -5.84
CA GLN A 148 -2.30 14.89 -6.80
C GLN A 148 -1.63 14.00 -7.84
N VAL A 149 -0.35 14.26 -8.17
CA VAL A 149 0.42 13.38 -9.06
C VAL A 149 0.58 12.00 -8.43
N TRP A 150 0.95 11.93 -7.15
CA TRP A 150 1.01 10.65 -6.45
C TRP A 150 -0.35 9.96 -6.40
N LYS A 151 -1.42 10.69 -6.06
CA LYS A 151 -2.78 10.15 -6.06
C LYS A 151 -3.13 9.53 -7.42
N GLY A 152 -2.82 10.21 -8.52
CA GLY A 152 -3.06 9.70 -9.85
C GLY A 152 -2.27 8.45 -10.18
N VAL A 153 -0.98 8.47 -9.85
CA VAL A 153 -0.08 7.35 -10.13
C VAL A 153 -0.46 6.12 -9.31
N ARG A 154 -0.72 6.26 -7.98
CA ARG A 154 -1.12 5.12 -7.15
C ARG A 154 -2.42 4.48 -7.61
N ILE A 155 -3.42 5.28 -8.02
CA ILE A 155 -4.70 4.77 -8.54
C ILE A 155 -4.48 3.98 -9.84
N LYS A 156 -3.70 4.52 -10.79
CA LYS A 156 -3.37 3.82 -12.04
C LYS A 156 -2.56 2.55 -11.79
N ALA A 157 -1.62 2.59 -10.86
CA ALA A 157 -0.80 1.44 -10.49
C ALA A 157 -1.54 0.40 -9.64
N GLY A 158 -2.69 0.73 -9.07
CA GLY A 158 -3.42 -0.17 -8.17
C GLY A 158 -2.81 -0.27 -6.77
N ILE A 159 -2.11 0.77 -6.31
CA ILE A 159 -1.54 0.83 -4.95
C ILE A 159 -2.64 1.25 -3.97
N PRO A 160 -3.03 0.39 -3.02
CA PRO A 160 -4.03 0.75 -2.01
C PRO A 160 -3.44 1.70 -0.95
N GLU A 161 -4.32 2.37 -0.21
CA GLU A 161 -3.98 3.32 0.84
C GLU A 161 -4.80 3.05 2.10
N MET A 162 -4.18 3.19 3.26
CA MET A 162 -4.86 3.10 4.55
C MET A 162 -5.92 4.21 4.68
N GLY A 163 -7.11 3.85 5.13
CA GLY A 163 -8.23 4.78 5.24
C GLY A 163 -9.00 5.02 3.94
N LYS A 164 -8.58 4.38 2.84
CA LYS A 164 -9.27 4.35 1.55
C LYS A 164 -9.66 2.91 1.19
N GLU A 165 -8.74 2.14 0.67
CA GLU A 165 -8.93 0.73 0.32
C GLU A 165 -8.68 -0.21 1.51
N ILE A 166 -7.95 0.25 2.52
CA ILE A 166 -7.55 -0.56 3.67
C ILE A 166 -8.09 0.05 4.97
N ASP A 167 -8.84 -0.74 5.71
CA ASP A 167 -9.29 -0.44 7.06
C ASP A 167 -9.18 -1.68 7.97
N THR A 168 -9.61 -1.54 9.22
CA THR A 168 -9.55 -2.63 10.23
C THR A 168 -10.53 -3.77 9.98
N SER A 169 -11.41 -3.66 8.99
CA SER A 169 -12.33 -4.74 8.54
C SER A 169 -11.78 -5.50 7.33
N THR A 170 -10.73 -4.99 6.69
CA THR A 170 -10.17 -5.49 5.44
C THR A 170 -9.54 -6.88 5.62
N ILE A 171 -9.85 -7.77 4.69
CA ILE A 171 -9.22 -9.09 4.56
C ILE A 171 -8.02 -8.93 3.60
N PRO A 172 -6.78 -9.28 3.99
CA PRO A 172 -5.59 -9.07 3.14
C PRO A 172 -5.74 -9.59 1.71
N ALA A 173 -6.32 -10.78 1.55
CA ALA A 173 -6.52 -11.41 0.24
C ALA A 173 -7.47 -10.64 -0.69
N SER A 174 -8.32 -9.74 -0.16
CA SER A 174 -9.21 -8.91 -1.00
C SER A 174 -8.48 -7.79 -1.73
N LEU A 175 -7.27 -7.48 -1.31
CA LEU A 175 -6.47 -6.40 -1.86
C LEU A 175 -5.68 -6.79 -3.12
N GLY A 176 -5.52 -8.10 -3.42
CA GLY A 176 -4.75 -8.57 -4.58
C GLY A 176 -3.25 -8.30 -4.51
N ILE A 177 -2.70 -8.09 -3.29
CA ILE A 177 -1.29 -7.72 -3.06
C ILE A 177 -0.57 -8.68 -2.10
N LEU A 178 -1.09 -9.90 -1.94
CA LEU A 178 -0.47 -10.89 -1.05
C LEU A 178 0.97 -11.20 -1.46
N ASP A 179 1.23 -11.36 -2.75
CA ASP A 179 2.57 -11.68 -3.27
C ASP A 179 3.62 -10.62 -2.95
N PHE A 180 3.19 -9.36 -2.77
CA PHE A 180 4.09 -8.27 -2.34
C PHE A 180 4.26 -8.21 -0.83
N SER A 181 3.29 -8.74 -0.04
CA SER A 181 3.16 -8.37 1.37
C SER A 181 3.19 -9.57 2.33
N VAL A 182 3.22 -10.81 1.84
CA VAL A 182 3.14 -12.02 2.66
C VAL A 182 4.19 -13.03 2.24
N SER A 183 4.91 -13.59 3.21
CA SER A 183 5.68 -14.83 3.01
C SER A 183 4.83 -16.02 3.44
N PHE A 184 4.63 -16.96 2.52
CA PHE A 184 3.90 -18.21 2.79
C PHE A 184 4.84 -19.34 3.29
N THR A 185 6.14 -19.09 3.30
CA THR A 185 7.18 -20.07 3.69
C THR A 185 7.78 -19.82 5.06
N LYS A 186 7.59 -18.61 5.61
CA LYS A 186 8.10 -18.25 6.95
C LYS A 186 7.38 -18.97 8.09
N GLY A 187 7.95 -18.87 9.30
CA GLY A 187 7.33 -19.36 10.53
C GLY A 187 6.05 -18.61 10.93
N CYS A 188 5.46 -19.01 12.05
CA CYS A 188 4.18 -18.48 12.52
C CYS A 188 4.25 -16.98 12.84
N TYR A 189 3.18 -16.26 12.48
CA TYR A 189 2.96 -14.86 12.82
C TYR A 189 1.50 -14.60 13.18
N THR A 190 1.24 -13.48 13.85
CA THR A 190 -0.11 -13.12 14.28
C THR A 190 -1.07 -12.99 13.08
N GLY A 191 -2.21 -13.68 13.14
CA GLY A 191 -3.28 -13.58 12.13
C GLY A 191 -3.09 -14.44 10.87
N GLN A 192 -2.03 -15.23 10.77
CA GLN A 192 -1.71 -16.06 9.59
C GLN A 192 -2.80 -17.02 9.16
N GLU A 193 -3.63 -17.54 10.09
CA GLU A 193 -4.62 -18.58 9.78
C GLU A 193 -5.65 -18.13 8.72
N LEU A 194 -6.12 -16.89 8.81
CA LEU A 194 -7.06 -16.35 7.82
C LEU A 194 -6.38 -16.21 6.46
N VAL A 195 -5.15 -15.69 6.42
CA VAL A 195 -4.40 -15.51 5.17
C VAL A 195 -4.18 -16.85 4.47
N ALA A 196 -3.66 -17.86 5.17
CA ALA A 196 -3.45 -19.19 4.61
C ALA A 196 -4.75 -19.87 4.17
N ARG A 197 -5.85 -19.66 4.91
CA ARG A 197 -7.15 -20.21 4.57
C ARG A 197 -7.74 -19.57 3.32
N MET A 198 -7.55 -18.26 3.14
CA MET A 198 -8.09 -17.55 1.97
C MET A 198 -7.28 -17.83 0.72
N ASP A 199 -5.97 -17.98 0.81
CA ASP A 199 -5.09 -18.41 -0.28
C ASP A 199 -5.48 -19.81 -0.79
N SER A 200 -5.75 -20.76 0.10
CA SER A 200 -6.13 -22.15 -0.25
C SER A 200 -7.57 -22.34 -0.75
N ARG A 201 -8.46 -21.35 -0.57
CA ARG A 201 -9.87 -21.47 -0.93
C ARG A 201 -10.13 -21.09 -2.39
N LYS A 202 -10.63 -22.04 -3.19
CA LYS A 202 -11.10 -21.82 -4.58
C LYS A 202 -12.24 -20.77 -4.71
N GLY A 203 -12.87 -20.34 -3.60
CA GLY A 203 -13.99 -19.41 -3.60
C GLY A 203 -13.60 -17.93 -3.46
N GLY A 204 -12.35 -17.61 -3.21
CA GLY A 204 -11.87 -16.23 -3.05
C GLY A 204 -12.52 -15.46 -1.91
N THR A 205 -12.26 -14.15 -1.85
CA THR A 205 -12.83 -13.18 -0.91
C THR A 205 -14.22 -12.72 -1.35
N PRO A 206 -15.07 -12.18 -0.44
CA PRO A 206 -16.35 -11.58 -0.80
C PRO A 206 -16.22 -10.42 -1.80
N TYR A 207 -15.10 -9.71 -1.74
CA TYR A 207 -14.76 -8.58 -2.60
C TYR A 207 -13.31 -8.69 -3.02
N ARG A 208 -12.95 -8.07 -4.15
CA ARG A 208 -11.57 -7.90 -4.58
C ARG A 208 -11.32 -6.49 -5.09
N LEU A 209 -10.14 -5.95 -4.83
CA LEU A 209 -9.70 -4.65 -5.33
C LEU A 209 -9.51 -4.71 -6.86
N VAL A 210 -9.98 -3.67 -7.55
CA VAL A 210 -9.95 -3.55 -9.01
C VAL A 210 -9.57 -2.14 -9.43
N LYS A 211 -9.05 -2.01 -10.65
CA LYS A 211 -8.86 -0.75 -11.36
C LYS A 211 -10.08 -0.44 -12.21
N ILE A 212 -10.45 0.82 -12.28
CA ILE A 212 -11.60 1.32 -13.02
C ILE A 212 -11.12 2.48 -13.89
N SER A 213 -11.55 2.51 -15.15
CA SER A 213 -11.24 3.59 -16.08
C SER A 213 -12.46 3.99 -16.88
N GLY A 214 -12.52 5.25 -17.30
CA GLY A 214 -13.61 5.80 -18.10
C GLY A 214 -13.19 7.06 -18.83
N THR A 215 -14.11 7.63 -19.61
CA THR A 215 -13.87 8.86 -20.36
C THR A 215 -14.23 10.10 -19.54
N SER A 216 -13.89 11.29 -20.05
CA SER A 216 -14.00 12.58 -19.39
C SER A 216 -15.41 12.95 -18.87
N GLY A 217 -15.44 13.82 -17.86
CA GLY A 217 -16.68 14.36 -17.26
C GLY A 217 -17.37 13.43 -16.29
N MET A 218 -16.61 12.48 -15.73
CA MET A 218 -17.11 11.53 -14.71
C MET A 218 -16.59 11.91 -13.33
N THR A 219 -17.49 11.95 -12.37
CA THR A 219 -17.19 11.81 -10.92
C THR A 219 -18.31 10.95 -10.35
N ALA A 220 -17.96 9.95 -9.56
CA ALA A 220 -18.96 9.06 -9.01
C ALA A 220 -19.66 9.71 -7.82
N SER A 221 -20.92 10.12 -7.99
CA SER A 221 -21.70 10.77 -6.91
C SER A 221 -21.97 9.86 -5.72
N GLN A 222 -22.01 8.55 -5.92
CA GLN A 222 -22.40 7.58 -4.90
C GLN A 222 -21.33 6.53 -4.60
N GLY A 223 -20.22 6.51 -5.32
CA GLY A 223 -19.17 5.50 -5.13
C GLY A 223 -19.62 4.06 -5.40
N VAL A 224 -20.65 3.85 -6.23
CA VAL A 224 -21.24 2.54 -6.53
C VAL A 224 -20.97 2.16 -7.98
N LEU A 225 -20.63 0.88 -8.22
CA LEU A 225 -20.54 0.26 -9.53
C LEU A 225 -21.81 -0.54 -9.79
N LEU A 226 -22.46 -0.26 -10.92
CA LEU A 226 -23.69 -0.93 -11.35
C LEU A 226 -23.44 -1.78 -12.62
N ASN A 227 -24.19 -2.86 -12.76
CA ASN A 227 -24.34 -3.60 -14.01
C ASN A 227 -25.81 -3.99 -14.15
N ASP A 228 -26.44 -3.54 -15.25
CA ASP A 228 -27.88 -3.72 -15.50
C ASP A 228 -28.77 -3.28 -14.30
N GLY A 229 -28.37 -2.18 -13.63
CA GLY A 229 -29.05 -1.62 -12.47
C GLY A 229 -28.79 -2.33 -11.14
N GLU A 230 -28.03 -3.42 -11.14
CA GLU A 230 -27.61 -4.12 -9.91
C GLU A 230 -26.25 -3.63 -9.43
N GLU A 231 -26.11 -3.45 -8.12
CA GLU A 231 -24.83 -3.09 -7.49
C GLU A 231 -23.86 -4.27 -7.53
N ILE A 232 -22.75 -4.10 -8.27
CA ILE A 232 -21.68 -5.09 -8.42
C ILE A 232 -20.40 -4.73 -7.65
N GLY A 233 -20.29 -3.51 -7.15
CA GLY A 233 -19.08 -3.08 -6.44
C GLY A 233 -19.17 -1.64 -5.93
N THR A 234 -18.06 -1.16 -5.35
CA THR A 234 -17.92 0.18 -4.79
C THR A 234 -16.64 0.84 -5.25
N ILE A 235 -16.62 2.17 -5.33
CA ILE A 235 -15.45 2.99 -5.61
C ILE A 235 -14.91 3.54 -4.29
N THR A 236 -13.60 3.53 -4.12
CA THR A 236 -12.93 3.98 -2.90
C THR A 236 -12.01 5.18 -3.13
N SER A 237 -11.39 5.24 -4.28
CA SER A 237 -10.53 6.36 -4.70
C SER A 237 -10.76 6.66 -6.17
N GLU A 238 -10.77 7.95 -6.53
CA GLU A 238 -10.95 8.39 -7.91
C GLU A 238 -10.14 9.64 -8.22
N ILE A 239 -9.82 9.82 -9.50
CA ILE A 239 -9.12 10.99 -10.03
C ILE A 239 -9.43 11.18 -11.52
N ILE A 240 -9.38 12.43 -11.98
CA ILE A 240 -9.42 12.79 -13.40
C ILE A 240 -8.02 13.28 -13.80
N ILE A 241 -7.46 12.71 -14.86
CA ILE A 241 -6.16 13.09 -15.42
C ILE A 241 -6.33 13.24 -16.93
N ASP A 242 -6.00 14.41 -17.48
CA ASP A 242 -6.07 14.71 -18.93
C ASP A 242 -7.44 14.35 -19.55
N ASN A 243 -8.52 14.61 -18.81
CA ASN A 243 -9.89 14.25 -19.12
C ASN A 243 -10.26 12.76 -19.04
N ASP A 244 -9.37 11.89 -18.67
CA ASP A 244 -9.69 10.48 -18.41
C ASP A 244 -9.98 10.25 -16.92
N TYR A 245 -10.98 9.41 -16.66
CA TYR A 245 -11.36 8.98 -15.32
C TYR A 245 -10.62 7.71 -14.92
N PHE A 246 -10.04 7.72 -13.73
CA PHE A 246 -9.40 6.55 -13.11
C PHE A 246 -9.88 6.41 -11.67
N ALA A 247 -10.11 5.15 -11.26
CA ALA A 247 -10.50 4.87 -9.89
C ALA A 247 -9.97 3.51 -9.41
N LEU A 248 -9.95 3.34 -8.07
CA LEU A 248 -9.87 2.05 -7.39
C LEU A 248 -11.21 1.76 -6.72
N GLY A 249 -11.52 0.48 -6.60
CA GLY A 249 -12.75 0.05 -5.96
C GLY A 249 -12.77 -1.43 -5.67
N PHE A 250 -13.82 -1.88 -5.00
CA PHE A 250 -14.03 -3.29 -4.71
C PHE A 250 -15.16 -3.86 -5.55
N LEU A 251 -14.90 -4.98 -6.21
CA LEU A 251 -15.86 -5.73 -7.00
C LEU A 251 -16.34 -6.94 -6.21
N LYS A 252 -17.65 -7.19 -6.22
CA LYS A 252 -18.29 -8.34 -5.56
C LYS A 252 -17.79 -9.66 -6.17
N ARG A 253 -17.73 -10.70 -5.34
CA ARG A 253 -17.39 -12.04 -5.78
C ARG A 253 -18.41 -12.55 -6.83
N GLY A 254 -17.90 -13.24 -7.85
CA GLY A 254 -18.71 -13.78 -8.94
C GLY A 254 -18.78 -12.87 -10.17
N VAL A 255 -18.41 -11.61 -10.06
CA VAL A 255 -18.26 -10.73 -11.23
C VAL A 255 -16.88 -10.94 -11.83
N ASN A 256 -16.79 -11.29 -13.10
CA ASN A 256 -15.53 -11.50 -13.81
C ASN A 256 -14.91 -10.16 -14.24
N THR A 257 -13.59 -10.13 -14.44
CA THR A 257 -12.85 -9.03 -15.07
C THR A 257 -12.09 -9.57 -16.29
N PRO A 258 -11.91 -8.78 -17.38
CA PRO A 258 -12.44 -7.42 -17.54
C PRO A 258 -13.96 -7.40 -17.71
N THR A 259 -14.62 -6.29 -17.32
CA THR A 259 -16.06 -6.10 -17.54
C THR A 259 -16.38 -4.60 -17.69
N GLU A 260 -17.49 -4.31 -18.37
CA GLU A 260 -18.09 -2.99 -18.35
C GLU A 260 -19.02 -2.86 -17.13
N ALA A 261 -19.09 -1.65 -16.59
CA ALA A 261 -19.97 -1.29 -15.49
C ALA A 261 -20.45 0.17 -15.70
N GLN A 262 -21.36 0.60 -14.85
CA GLN A 262 -21.89 1.96 -14.85
C GLN A 262 -21.62 2.60 -13.51
N ILE A 263 -21.36 3.90 -13.54
CA ILE A 263 -21.37 4.78 -12.37
C ILE A 263 -22.44 5.87 -12.57
N VAL A 264 -22.98 6.36 -11.48
CA VAL A 264 -23.93 7.50 -11.52
C VAL A 264 -23.15 8.75 -11.17
N ASP A 265 -23.13 9.75 -12.07
CA ASP A 265 -22.47 11.03 -11.85
C ASP A 265 -23.29 11.97 -10.95
N GLU A 266 -22.74 13.14 -10.63
CA GLU A 266 -23.41 14.15 -9.77
C GLU A 266 -24.72 14.67 -10.38
N ASP A 267 -24.88 14.61 -11.69
CA ASP A 267 -26.08 14.99 -12.42
C ASP A 267 -27.10 13.84 -12.57
N SER A 268 -26.87 12.70 -11.90
CA SER A 268 -27.66 11.48 -11.96
C SER A 268 -27.67 10.79 -13.32
N ASN A 269 -26.67 11.01 -14.16
CA ASN A 269 -26.52 10.29 -15.42
C ASN A 269 -25.67 9.02 -15.20
N GLU A 270 -26.07 7.95 -15.85
CA GLU A 270 -25.25 6.73 -15.93
C GLU A 270 -24.11 6.93 -16.93
N LYS A 271 -22.91 6.61 -16.50
CA LYS A 271 -21.68 6.67 -17.31
C LYS A 271 -21.03 5.29 -17.34
N SER A 272 -20.68 4.83 -18.54
CA SER A 272 -19.96 3.55 -18.70
C SER A 272 -18.50 3.67 -18.27
N VAL A 273 -18.06 2.70 -17.50
CA VAL A 273 -16.66 2.52 -17.07
C VAL A 273 -16.20 1.11 -17.37
N PHE A 274 -14.89 0.94 -17.51
CA PHE A 274 -14.24 -0.33 -17.71
C PHE A 274 -13.54 -0.78 -16.43
N VAL A 275 -13.79 -2.00 -15.99
CA VAL A 275 -13.28 -2.57 -14.73
C VAL A 275 -12.30 -3.69 -15.06
N MET A 276 -11.08 -3.61 -14.50
CA MET A 276 -9.98 -4.55 -14.72
C MET A 276 -9.41 -5.07 -13.40
N SER A 277 -8.75 -6.23 -13.43
CA SER A 277 -7.90 -6.66 -12.31
C SER A 277 -6.72 -5.72 -12.10
N LEU A 278 -6.01 -5.85 -10.96
CA LEU A 278 -4.81 -5.04 -10.69
C LEU A 278 -3.67 -5.33 -11.68
N GLU A 279 -3.59 -6.57 -12.13
CA GLU A 279 -2.53 -7.03 -13.05
C GLU A 279 -2.75 -6.57 -14.51
N GLY A 280 -3.94 -6.14 -14.88
CA GLY A 280 -4.28 -5.64 -16.23
C GLY A 280 -5.42 -6.40 -16.86
#